data_d6da21e368a65e071358f9ff2ee4e170
#
_entry.id   d6da21e368a65e071358f9ff2ee4e170
#
_cell.length_a   1.000
_cell.length_b   1.000
_cell.length_c   1.000
_cell.angle_alpha   90.00
_cell.angle_beta   90.00
_cell.angle_gamma   90.00
#
_symmetry.space_group_name_H-M   'P 1'
#
loop_
_entity.id
_entity.type
_entity.pdbx_description
1 polymer ?
#
loop_
_entity_poly.entity_id
_entity_poly.type
_entity_poly.pdbx_seq_one_letter_code
_entity_poly.pdbx_strand_id
1 'polypeptide(L)'
;MIKCVSYPNQTRNYCTFDENRISQRKNLDTIKTSLENPKSHDEVIEDLYILNLMLDEGEENVAKLYPVLSKYNKTRDPNIQTFLAGIYRKIQVPDAFGPLCVMLIQNAINPHKDCPFDPNEEIGGAILDYLA
;
A
#
# COMPACT_ATOMS: atom_id res chain seq x y z
N MET A 1 -15.07 9.28 -6.62
CA MET A 1 -13.73 9.42 -6.86
C MET A 1 -13.05 9.79 -5.65
N ILE A 2 -12.04 9.15 -5.38
CA ILE A 2 -11.35 9.55 -4.34
C ILE A 2 -10.52 10.52 -4.82
N LYS A 3 -10.64 11.34 -5.23
CA LYS A 3 -9.88 12.29 -5.50
C LYS A 3 -9.41 12.81 -4.33
N CYS A 4 -9.15 12.11 -3.57
CA CYS A 4 -8.91 12.43 -2.37
C CYS A 4 -8.31 13.67 -2.37
N VAL A 5 -7.37 13.91 -2.65
CA VAL A 5 -6.84 15.10 -2.44
C VAL A 5 -5.93 15.40 -3.48
N SER A 6 -6.10 16.53 -4.05
CA SER A 6 -5.20 16.98 -4.90
C SER A 6 -4.30 17.84 -4.14
N TYR A 7 -3.06 17.67 -4.24
CA TYR A 7 -2.10 18.59 -3.71
C TYR A 7 -2.20 19.84 -4.54
N PRO A 8 -2.58 20.94 -3.99
CA PRO A 8 -2.97 22.09 -4.77
C PRO A 8 -1.90 22.63 -5.71
N ASN A 9 -0.67 22.53 -5.30
CA ASN A 9 0.41 23.02 -6.11
C ASN A 9 1.24 21.90 -6.68
N GLN A 10 0.66 20.74 -6.81
CA GLN A 10 1.38 19.59 -7.30
C GLN A 10 0.62 18.97 -8.40
N THR A 11 1.31 18.44 -9.35
CA THR A 11 0.65 17.71 -10.40
C THR A 11 0.18 16.35 -9.90
N ARG A 12 0.84 15.80 -8.88
CA ARG A 12 0.41 14.57 -8.36
C ARG A 12 -0.40 14.76 -7.14
N ASN A 13 -1.51 14.13 -7.11
CA ASN A 13 -2.40 14.20 -6.01
C ASN A 13 -2.38 12.88 -5.33
N TYR A 14 -1.75 12.78 -4.18
CA TYR A 14 -1.61 11.51 -3.48
C TYR A 14 -2.93 10.99 -2.98
N CYS A 15 -3.87 11.87 -2.80
CA CYS A 15 -5.15 11.42 -2.33
C CYS A 15 -6.14 11.36 -3.45
N THR A 16 -5.66 11.42 -4.68
CA THR A 16 -6.59 11.38 -5.78
C THR A 16 -6.66 10.04 -6.42
N PHE A 17 -6.21 8.99 -5.77
CA PHE A 17 -6.46 7.68 -6.34
C PHE A 17 -7.96 7.55 -6.50
N ASP A 18 -8.40 7.39 -7.74
CA ASP A 18 -9.81 7.40 -8.04
C ASP A 18 -10.27 5.98 -8.22
N GLU A 19 -10.93 5.43 -7.23
CA GLU A 19 -11.42 4.06 -7.30
C GLU A 19 -12.43 3.86 -8.43
N ASN A 20 -13.07 4.93 -8.90
CA ASN A 20 -14.01 4.85 -10.00
C ASN A 20 -13.32 4.61 -11.34
N ARG A 21 -12.00 4.78 -11.41
CA ARG A 21 -11.24 4.46 -12.60
C ARG A 21 -11.05 2.96 -12.77
N ILE A 22 -11.28 2.20 -11.71
CA ILE A 22 -11.15 0.76 -11.80
C ILE A 22 -12.45 0.22 -12.36
N SER A 23 -12.47 0.06 -13.67
CA SER A 23 -13.68 -0.40 -14.35
C SER A 23 -13.91 -1.89 -14.18
N GLN A 24 -12.85 -2.65 -13.98
CA GLN A 24 -12.97 -4.09 -13.82
C GLN A 24 -11.97 -4.55 -12.78
N ARG A 25 -12.49 -5.23 -11.76
CA ARG A 25 -11.65 -5.69 -10.68
C ARG A 25 -10.87 -6.92 -11.11
N LYS A 26 -9.57 -6.91 -10.89
CA LYS A 26 -8.71 -8.02 -11.25
C LYS A 26 -8.85 -9.14 -10.23
N ASN A 27 -8.63 -10.36 -10.68
CA ASN A 27 -8.56 -11.48 -9.74
C ASN A 27 -7.15 -11.57 -9.16
N LEU A 28 -7.00 -12.46 -8.18
CA LEU A 28 -5.77 -12.55 -7.41
C LEU A 28 -4.57 -12.95 -8.27
N ASP A 29 -4.76 -13.89 -9.20
CA ASP A 29 -3.67 -14.33 -10.06
C ASP A 29 -3.21 -13.22 -10.99
N THR A 30 -4.13 -12.45 -11.51
CA THR A 30 -3.82 -11.31 -12.36
C THR A 30 -3.05 -10.25 -11.59
N ILE A 31 -3.45 -10.00 -10.36
CA ILE A 31 -2.75 -9.02 -9.52
C ILE A 31 -1.33 -9.50 -9.22
N LYS A 32 -1.17 -10.78 -8.93
CA LYS A 32 0.17 -11.34 -8.67
C LYS A 32 1.08 -11.10 -9.86
N THR A 33 0.61 -11.44 -11.05
CA THR A 33 1.40 -11.26 -12.27
C THR A 33 1.71 -9.78 -12.51
N SER A 34 0.72 -8.91 -12.30
CA SER A 34 0.89 -7.48 -12.46
C SER A 34 1.93 -6.92 -11.48
N LEU A 35 1.92 -7.37 -10.23
CA LEU A 35 2.88 -6.91 -9.23
C LEU A 35 4.29 -7.43 -9.51
N GLU A 36 4.39 -8.59 -10.14
CA GLU A 36 5.70 -9.13 -10.55
C GLU A 36 6.31 -8.32 -11.70
N ASN A 37 5.47 -7.81 -12.60
CA ASN A 37 5.91 -7.04 -13.75
C ASN A 37 4.93 -5.90 -14.01
N PRO A 38 4.95 -4.85 -13.19
CA PRO A 38 4.00 -3.76 -13.34
C PRO A 38 4.28 -2.95 -14.59
N LYS A 39 3.21 -2.50 -15.23
CA LYS A 39 3.33 -1.66 -16.41
C LYS A 39 3.57 -0.21 -16.04
N SER A 40 3.16 0.19 -14.86
CA SER A 40 3.30 1.56 -14.41
C SER A 40 3.25 1.61 -12.90
N HIS A 41 3.66 2.74 -12.36
CA HIS A 41 3.60 3.00 -10.94
C HIS A 41 2.15 3.02 -10.45
N ASP A 42 1.27 3.61 -11.25
CA ASP A 42 -0.14 3.68 -10.90
C ASP A 42 -0.79 2.30 -10.84
N GLU A 43 -0.34 1.37 -11.68
CA GLU A 43 -0.87 0.00 -11.64
C GLU A 43 -0.53 -0.66 -10.31
N VAL A 44 0.67 -0.43 -9.77
CA VAL A 44 1.04 -0.97 -8.48
C VAL A 44 0.09 -0.47 -7.40
N ILE A 45 -0.18 0.84 -7.41
CA ILE A 45 -1.07 1.45 -6.41
C ILE A 45 -2.47 0.87 -6.53
N GLU A 46 -2.99 0.73 -7.75
CA GLU A 46 -4.31 0.15 -7.97
C GLU A 46 -4.37 -1.29 -7.48
N ASP A 47 -3.35 -2.08 -7.78
CA ASP A 47 -3.31 -3.48 -7.35
C ASP A 47 -3.32 -3.60 -5.83
N LEU A 48 -2.53 -2.77 -5.15
CA LEU A 48 -2.49 -2.79 -3.69
C LEU A 48 -3.82 -2.33 -3.10
N TYR A 49 -4.47 -1.37 -3.73
CA TYR A 49 -5.79 -0.94 -3.30
C TYR A 49 -6.80 -2.10 -3.41
N ILE A 50 -6.78 -2.81 -4.53
CA ILE A 50 -7.70 -3.92 -4.73
C ILE A 50 -7.44 -5.04 -3.72
N LEU A 51 -6.17 -5.31 -3.41
CA LEU A 51 -5.85 -6.31 -2.39
C LEU A 51 -6.41 -5.92 -1.02
N ASN A 52 -6.36 -4.63 -0.68
CA ASN A 52 -6.96 -4.17 0.57
C ASN A 52 -8.47 -4.40 0.57
N LEU A 53 -9.15 -4.15 -0.55
CA LEU A 53 -10.58 -4.43 -0.65
C LEU A 53 -10.87 -5.92 -0.52
N MET A 54 -10.06 -6.76 -1.15
CA MET A 54 -10.23 -8.21 -1.05
C MET A 54 -10.09 -8.68 0.40
N LEU A 55 -9.13 -8.12 1.13
CA LEU A 55 -8.95 -8.47 2.53
C LEU A 55 -10.14 -8.04 3.37
N ASP A 56 -10.71 -6.87 3.09
CA ASP A 56 -11.90 -6.42 3.79
C ASP A 56 -13.10 -7.32 3.51
N GLU A 57 -13.09 -8.01 2.37
CA GLU A 57 -14.13 -8.95 2.01
C GLU A 57 -13.85 -10.37 2.50
N GLY A 58 -12.75 -10.57 3.20
CA GLY A 58 -12.42 -11.87 3.76
C GLY A 58 -11.59 -12.79 2.90
N GLU A 59 -10.92 -12.26 1.85
CA GLU A 59 -10.11 -13.10 0.98
C GLU A 59 -8.77 -13.43 1.64
N GLU A 60 -8.67 -14.63 2.19
CA GLU A 60 -7.49 -15.04 2.95
C GLU A 60 -6.28 -15.33 2.09
N ASN A 61 -6.47 -15.64 0.82
CA ASN A 61 -5.36 -16.01 -0.05
C ASN A 61 -4.44 -14.84 -0.39
N VAL A 62 -4.84 -13.61 -0.05
CA VAL A 62 -3.96 -12.45 -0.22
C VAL A 62 -2.66 -12.64 0.56
N ALA A 63 -2.71 -13.31 1.71
CA ALA A 63 -1.50 -13.54 2.51
C ALA A 63 -0.44 -14.33 1.73
N LYS A 64 -0.87 -15.18 0.79
CA LYS A 64 0.05 -15.97 -0.03
C LYS A 64 0.85 -15.11 -1.01
N LEU A 65 0.46 -13.87 -1.19
CA LEU A 65 1.18 -12.96 -2.08
C LEU A 65 2.35 -12.26 -1.39
N TYR A 66 2.61 -12.54 -0.12
CA TYR A 66 3.69 -11.86 0.58
C TYR A 66 5.02 -11.89 -0.19
N PRO A 67 5.44 -13.01 -0.80
CA PRO A 67 6.71 -13.01 -1.55
C PRO A 67 6.78 -11.94 -2.64
N VAL A 68 5.68 -11.68 -3.34
CA VAL A 68 5.69 -10.63 -4.35
C VAL A 68 5.50 -9.25 -3.72
N LEU A 69 4.70 -9.16 -2.67
CA LEU A 69 4.51 -7.89 -1.97
C LEU A 69 5.81 -7.41 -1.33
N SER A 70 6.63 -8.32 -0.85
CA SER A 70 7.88 -7.97 -0.17
C SER A 70 8.86 -7.24 -1.08
N LYS A 71 8.69 -7.35 -2.40
CA LYS A 71 9.53 -6.62 -3.34
C LYS A 71 9.34 -5.12 -3.22
N TYR A 72 8.24 -4.67 -2.62
CA TYR A 72 7.93 -3.26 -2.46
C TYR A 72 8.28 -2.74 -1.06
N ASN A 73 8.91 -3.57 -0.21
CA ASN A 73 9.20 -3.18 1.17
C ASN A 73 10.14 -1.98 1.30
N LYS A 74 10.94 -1.71 0.27
CA LYS A 74 11.90 -0.60 0.30
C LYS A 74 11.41 0.63 -0.44
N THR A 75 10.14 0.64 -0.82
CA THR A 75 9.59 1.78 -1.55
C THR A 75 9.66 3.05 -0.72
N ARG A 76 9.86 4.17 -1.39
CA ARG A 76 9.77 5.49 -0.77
C ARG A 76 8.49 6.21 -1.21
N ASP A 77 7.64 5.57 -1.99
CA ASP A 77 6.38 6.18 -2.40
C ASP A 77 5.39 6.11 -1.25
N PRO A 78 4.86 7.24 -0.79
CA PRO A 78 3.97 7.24 0.38
C PRO A 78 2.65 6.51 0.15
N ASN A 79 2.13 6.49 -1.08
CA ASN A 79 0.91 5.74 -1.36
C ASN A 79 1.16 4.23 -1.27
N ILE A 80 2.27 3.78 -1.85
CA ILE A 80 2.61 2.36 -1.80
C ILE A 80 2.87 1.95 -0.35
N GLN A 81 3.59 2.77 0.41
CA GLN A 81 3.84 2.49 1.82
C GLN A 81 2.54 2.33 2.59
N THR A 82 1.61 3.25 2.38
CA THR A 82 0.34 3.25 3.10
C THR A 82 -0.51 2.03 2.77
N PHE A 83 -0.66 1.73 1.48
CA PHE A 83 -1.45 0.56 1.08
C PHE A 83 -0.77 -0.75 1.47
N LEU A 84 0.55 -0.82 1.35
CA LEU A 84 1.29 -2.01 1.73
C LEU A 84 1.16 -2.26 3.24
N ALA A 85 1.28 -1.20 4.04
CA ALA A 85 1.10 -1.32 5.49
C ALA A 85 -0.32 -1.78 5.83
N GLY A 86 -1.31 -1.28 5.10
CA GLY A 86 -2.70 -1.71 5.28
C GLY A 86 -2.87 -3.20 5.01
N ILE A 87 -2.22 -3.72 3.97
CA ILE A 87 -2.26 -5.14 3.65
C ILE A 87 -1.56 -5.94 4.76
N TYR A 88 -0.35 -5.54 5.13
CA TYR A 88 0.44 -6.26 6.14
C TYR A 88 -0.27 -6.31 7.48
N ARG A 89 -0.95 -5.22 7.82
CA ARG A 89 -1.72 -5.15 9.05
C ARG A 89 -2.82 -6.21 9.09
N LYS A 90 -3.41 -6.51 7.94
CA LYS A 90 -4.52 -7.46 7.85
C LYS A 90 -4.04 -8.90 7.72
N ILE A 91 -2.96 -9.13 6.95
CA ILE A 91 -2.50 -10.51 6.75
C ILE A 91 -1.65 -11.03 7.91
N GLN A 92 -1.06 -10.13 8.69
CA GLN A 92 -0.30 -10.50 9.90
C GLN A 92 0.80 -11.52 9.66
N VAL A 93 1.47 -11.43 8.51
CA VAL A 93 2.60 -12.30 8.22
C VAL A 93 3.79 -11.83 9.05
N PRO A 94 4.39 -12.69 9.87
CA PRO A 94 5.48 -12.24 10.77
C PRO A 94 6.63 -11.56 10.06
N ASP A 95 6.95 -11.99 8.85
CA ASP A 95 8.08 -11.46 8.10
C ASP A 95 7.87 -9.99 7.70
N ALA A 96 6.66 -9.47 7.77
CA ALA A 96 6.40 -8.07 7.42
C ALA A 96 6.71 -7.10 8.56
N PHE A 97 6.87 -7.58 9.78
CA PHE A 97 7.07 -6.72 10.92
C PHE A 97 8.36 -5.88 10.81
N GLY A 98 9.48 -6.55 10.50
CA GLY A 98 10.76 -5.86 10.34
C GLY A 98 10.72 -4.77 9.28
N PRO A 99 10.25 -5.09 8.07
CA PRO A 99 10.10 -4.07 7.03
C PRO A 99 9.22 -2.89 7.43
N LEU A 100 8.14 -3.13 8.17
CA LEU A 100 7.29 -2.03 8.66
C LEU A 100 8.07 -1.13 9.61
N CYS A 101 8.86 -1.70 10.51
CA CYS A 101 9.68 -0.93 11.42
C CYS A 101 10.72 -0.09 10.67
N VAL A 102 11.34 -0.65 9.63
CA VAL A 102 12.31 0.08 8.83
C VAL A 102 11.64 1.25 8.11
N MET A 103 10.44 1.05 7.54
CA MET A 103 9.70 2.13 6.91
C MET A 103 9.42 3.25 7.88
N LEU A 104 8.98 2.90 9.08
CA LEU A 104 8.65 3.89 10.11
C LEU A 104 9.86 4.74 10.43
N ILE A 105 10.99 4.11 10.66
CA ILE A 105 12.23 4.80 11.03
C ILE A 105 12.71 5.68 9.89
N GLN A 106 12.71 5.16 8.67
CA GLN A 106 13.16 5.93 7.51
C GLN A 106 12.30 7.14 7.28
N ASN A 107 10.98 7.02 7.44
CA ASN A 107 10.08 8.16 7.29
C ASN A 107 10.26 9.18 8.42
N ALA A 108 10.63 8.73 9.61
CA ALA A 108 10.90 9.65 10.72
C ALA A 108 12.17 10.45 10.47
N ILE A 109 13.20 9.80 9.91
CA ILE A 109 14.47 10.45 9.61
C ILE A 109 14.34 11.35 8.37
N ASN A 110 13.59 10.90 7.38
CA ASN A 110 13.48 11.60 6.11
C ASN A 110 12.00 11.70 5.71
N PRO A 111 11.25 12.61 6.31
CA PRO A 111 9.81 12.69 6.08
C PRO A 111 9.45 13.11 4.67
N HIS A 112 8.23 12.74 4.26
CA HIS A 112 7.70 13.13 2.97
C HIS A 112 7.19 14.57 3.06
N LYS A 113 7.89 15.49 2.43
CA LYS A 113 7.63 16.92 2.65
C LYS A 113 6.33 17.41 2.05
N ASP A 114 6.00 16.94 0.88
CA ASP A 114 4.84 17.47 0.17
C ASP A 114 3.66 16.52 0.17
N CYS A 115 3.61 15.64 1.14
CA CYS A 115 2.53 14.67 1.23
C CYS A 115 1.47 15.18 2.18
N PRO A 116 0.19 15.23 1.78
CA PRO A 116 -0.89 15.72 2.65
C PRO A 116 -1.29 14.71 3.71
N PHE A 117 -0.73 13.52 3.70
CA PHE A 117 -0.96 12.53 4.73
C PHE A 117 0.38 11.99 5.19
N ASP A 118 0.37 11.38 6.37
CA ASP A 118 1.58 10.81 6.95
C ASP A 118 1.50 9.28 6.84
N PRO A 119 2.29 8.64 5.98
CA PRO A 119 2.27 7.18 5.88
C PRO A 119 2.55 6.49 7.21
N ASN A 120 3.25 7.15 8.13
CA ASN A 120 3.55 6.55 9.42
C ASN A 120 2.32 6.35 10.29
N GLU A 121 1.22 7.01 10.00
CA GLU A 121 -0.02 6.73 10.71
C GLU A 121 -0.47 5.30 10.45
N GLU A 122 -0.49 4.88 9.19
CA GLU A 122 -0.87 3.51 8.85
C GLU A 122 0.22 2.51 9.21
N ILE A 123 1.48 2.86 8.96
CA ILE A 123 2.61 1.99 9.28
C ILE A 123 2.67 1.75 10.79
N GLY A 124 2.55 2.81 11.58
CA GLY A 124 2.56 2.71 13.04
C GLY A 124 1.39 1.89 13.56
N GLY A 125 0.20 2.09 12.97
CA GLY A 125 -0.97 1.28 13.31
C GLY A 125 -0.77 -0.19 13.02
N ALA A 126 -0.14 -0.50 11.88
CA ALA A 126 0.16 -1.88 11.53
C ALA A 126 1.13 -2.51 12.54
N ILE A 127 2.18 -1.78 12.91
CA ILE A 127 3.15 -2.25 13.89
C ILE A 127 2.46 -2.54 15.23
N LEU A 128 1.60 -1.63 15.67
CA LEU A 128 0.87 -1.83 16.92
C LEU A 128 0.00 -3.08 16.86
N ASP A 129 -0.64 -3.34 15.73
CA ASP A 129 -1.45 -4.55 15.58
C ASP A 129 -0.60 -5.82 15.65
N TYR A 130 0.64 -5.77 15.15
CA TYR A 130 1.54 -6.91 15.28
C TYR A 130 1.97 -7.15 16.72
N LEU A 131 2.02 -6.09 17.51
CA LEU A 131 2.44 -6.19 18.92
C LEU A 131 1.29 -6.55 19.87
N ALA A 132 0.08 -6.48 19.38
CA ALA A 132 -1.10 -6.72 20.21
C ALA A 132 -1.31 -8.21 20.55
#